data_41dba691ffc34623df4c145013f572df
#
_entry.id   41dba691ffc34623df4c145013f572df
#
_cell.length_a   1.000
_cell.length_b   1.000
_cell.length_c   1.000
_cell.angle_alpha   90.00
_cell.angle_beta   90.00
_cell.angle_gamma   90.00
#
_symmetry.space_group_name_H-M   'P 1'
#
loop_
_entity.id
_entity.type
_entity.pdbx_description
1 polymer ?
#
loop_
_entity_poly.entity_id
_entity_poly.type
_entity_poly.pdbx_seq_one_letter_code
_entity_poly.pdbx_strand_id
1 'polypeptide(L)'
;WLIAVFLSFYFQSLLPVLMLVLVPFFGNTLLMLMGLTQHAGLEENIKDHRRSSRTVIFNPILSFLYCHMEYHVEHHIFPKIPCHNLQKLREHIKNQLPEASKGLWGAYKEIVPAIFKQATDKTYFINVRLPSN
;
A
#
# COMPACT_ATOMS: atom_id res chain seq x y z
N TRP A 1 -21.50 -10.82 13.10
CA TRP A 1 -22.48 -9.73 13.27
C TRP A 1 -23.48 -10.03 14.39
N LEU A 2 -24.13 -11.17 14.42
CA LEU A 2 -25.11 -11.53 15.44
C LEU A 2 -24.53 -11.50 16.86
N ILE A 3 -23.30 -11.96 17.05
CA ILE A 3 -22.60 -11.91 18.34
C ILE A 3 -22.40 -10.45 18.80
N ALA A 4 -21.98 -9.57 17.92
CA ALA A 4 -21.78 -8.14 18.25
C ALA A 4 -23.09 -7.48 18.66
N VAL A 5 -24.17 -7.79 17.95
CA VAL A 5 -25.53 -7.30 18.29
C VAL A 5 -25.98 -7.87 19.64
N PHE A 6 -25.82 -9.17 19.87
CA PHE A 6 -26.14 -9.81 21.14
C PHE A 6 -25.37 -9.19 22.32
N LEU A 7 -24.07 -9.02 22.17
CA LEU A 7 -23.23 -8.37 23.20
C LEU A 7 -23.64 -6.93 23.45
N SER A 8 -24.05 -6.19 22.40
CA SER A 8 -24.54 -4.82 22.57
C SER A 8 -25.81 -4.76 23.38
N PHE A 9 -26.76 -5.68 23.18
CA PHE A 9 -27.95 -5.79 24.01
C PHE A 9 -27.61 -6.24 25.44
N TYR A 10 -26.74 -7.24 25.58
CA TYR A 10 -26.35 -7.77 26.89
C TYR A 10 -25.65 -6.71 27.76
N PHE A 11 -24.71 -5.94 27.18
CA PHE A 11 -23.99 -4.88 27.89
C PHE A 11 -24.71 -3.52 27.88
N GLN A 12 -25.90 -3.42 27.28
CA GLN A 12 -26.61 -2.14 27.10
C GLN A 12 -25.69 -1.05 26.53
N SER A 13 -24.84 -1.41 25.56
CA SER A 13 -23.79 -0.56 25.00
C SER A 13 -23.61 -0.82 23.51
N LEU A 14 -23.38 0.23 22.73
CA LEU A 14 -23.04 0.13 21.31
C LEU A 14 -21.58 -0.25 21.07
N LEU A 15 -20.72 -0.23 22.10
CA LEU A 15 -19.30 -0.53 21.95
C LEU A 15 -18.99 -1.85 21.26
N PRO A 16 -19.65 -2.98 21.54
CA PRO A 16 -19.38 -4.22 20.80
C PRO A 16 -19.59 -4.10 19.29
N VAL A 17 -20.69 -3.44 18.87
CA VAL A 17 -20.94 -3.20 17.43
C VAL A 17 -19.89 -2.25 16.85
N LEU A 18 -19.57 -1.16 17.53
CA LEU A 18 -18.55 -0.21 17.08
C LEU A 18 -17.19 -0.90 16.92
N MET A 19 -16.73 -1.65 17.93
CA MET A 19 -15.41 -2.29 17.92
C MET A 19 -15.33 -3.46 16.93
N LEU A 20 -16.34 -4.32 16.87
CA LEU A 20 -16.29 -5.53 16.05
C LEU A 20 -16.72 -5.31 14.60
N VAL A 21 -17.37 -4.21 14.30
CA VAL A 21 -17.95 -3.93 12.99
C VAL A 21 -17.34 -2.70 12.34
N LEU A 22 -17.46 -1.54 12.95
CA LEU A 22 -17.03 -0.28 12.32
C LEU A 22 -15.52 -0.13 12.26
N VAL A 23 -14.80 -0.49 13.33
CA VAL A 23 -13.34 -0.35 13.37
C VAL A 23 -12.66 -1.23 12.29
N PRO A 24 -12.98 -2.54 12.17
CA PRO A 24 -12.42 -3.35 11.08
C PRO A 24 -12.84 -2.86 9.69
N PHE A 25 -14.09 -2.41 9.52
CA PHE A 25 -14.56 -1.90 8.24
C PHE A 25 -13.73 -0.71 7.76
N PHE A 26 -13.59 0.33 8.58
CA PHE A 26 -12.83 1.52 8.22
C PHE A 26 -11.32 1.26 8.16
N GLY A 27 -10.78 0.46 9.10
CA GLY A 27 -9.37 0.11 9.12
C GLY A 27 -8.96 -0.70 7.89
N ASN A 28 -9.70 -1.72 7.52
CA ASN A 28 -9.43 -2.53 6.33
C ASN A 28 -9.57 -1.72 5.04
N THR A 29 -10.55 -0.82 4.95
CA THR A 29 -10.72 0.05 3.79
C THR A 29 -9.50 0.94 3.59
N LEU A 30 -9.01 1.56 4.66
CA LEU A 30 -7.81 2.40 4.60
C LEU A 30 -6.56 1.59 4.20
N LEU A 31 -6.37 0.42 4.82
CA LEU A 31 -5.26 -0.48 4.49
C LEU A 31 -5.32 -0.95 3.04
N MET A 32 -6.51 -1.28 2.53
CA MET A 32 -6.70 -1.68 1.14
C MET A 32 -6.37 -0.54 0.17
N LEU A 33 -6.82 0.68 0.45
CA LEU A 33 -6.49 1.85 -0.37
C LEU A 33 -4.98 2.11 -0.42
N MET A 34 -4.28 2.00 0.70
CA MET A 34 -2.83 2.14 0.72
C MET A 34 -2.14 0.96 0.04
N GLY A 35 -2.59 -0.28 0.30
CA GLY A 35 -2.01 -1.50 -0.28
C GLY A 35 -2.14 -1.59 -1.80
N LEU A 36 -3.26 -1.15 -2.38
CA LEU A 36 -3.43 -1.09 -3.82
C LEU A 36 -2.37 -0.23 -4.52
N THR A 37 -1.87 0.81 -3.85
CA THR A 37 -0.84 1.66 -4.45
C THR A 37 0.49 0.93 -4.67
N GLN A 38 0.73 -0.16 -3.97
CA GLN A 38 2.01 -0.86 -3.97
C GLN A 38 2.25 -1.69 -5.23
N HIS A 39 1.21 -2.28 -5.81
CA HIS A 39 1.32 -3.21 -6.95
C HIS A 39 0.42 -2.87 -8.14
N ALA A 40 -0.69 -2.15 -7.91
CA ALA A 40 -1.68 -1.95 -8.95
C ALA A 40 -1.10 -1.25 -10.20
N GLY A 41 -1.43 -1.80 -11.37
CA GLY A 41 -1.01 -1.29 -12.67
C GLY A 41 0.41 -1.61 -13.06
N LEU A 42 1.21 -2.28 -12.23
CA LEU A 42 2.60 -2.66 -12.50
C LEU A 42 2.71 -4.06 -13.14
N GLU A 43 3.90 -4.40 -13.58
CA GLU A 43 4.21 -5.71 -14.15
C GLU A 43 4.17 -6.80 -13.07
N GLU A 44 3.53 -7.94 -13.37
CA GLU A 44 3.40 -9.06 -12.43
C GLU A 44 4.37 -10.18 -12.77
N ASN A 45 4.64 -11.05 -11.78
CA ASN A 45 5.42 -12.28 -11.93
C ASN A 45 6.86 -12.09 -12.46
N ILE A 46 7.49 -10.98 -12.16
CA ILE A 46 8.88 -10.70 -12.52
C ILE A 46 9.80 -10.74 -11.30
N LYS A 47 11.07 -11.09 -11.53
CA LYS A 47 12.08 -11.20 -10.46
C LYS A 47 12.55 -9.85 -9.92
N ASP A 48 12.52 -8.80 -10.74
CA ASP A 48 12.95 -7.46 -10.32
C ASP A 48 11.81 -6.70 -9.66
N HIS A 49 11.76 -6.77 -8.34
CA HIS A 49 10.74 -6.11 -7.54
C HIS A 49 10.68 -4.59 -7.70
N ARG A 50 11.72 -3.95 -8.25
CA ARG A 50 11.70 -2.52 -8.57
C ARG A 50 10.71 -2.18 -9.67
N ARG A 51 10.31 -3.15 -10.50
CA ARG A 51 9.33 -3.00 -11.59
C ARG A 51 7.94 -3.51 -11.21
N SER A 52 7.85 -4.44 -10.24
CA SER A 52 6.58 -5.05 -9.80
C SER A 52 6.01 -4.45 -8.52
N SER A 53 6.71 -3.51 -7.90
CA SER A 53 6.24 -2.82 -6.71
C SER A 53 6.52 -1.31 -6.76
N ARG A 54 5.82 -0.56 -5.93
CA ARG A 54 5.89 0.91 -5.89
C ARG A 54 6.08 1.37 -4.45
N THR A 55 6.99 2.32 -4.26
CA THR A 55 7.11 3.11 -3.04
C THR A 55 6.31 4.40 -3.19
N VAL A 56 5.51 4.73 -2.17
CA VAL A 56 4.67 5.94 -2.15
C VAL A 56 4.98 6.72 -0.89
N ILE A 57 5.51 7.93 -1.01
CA ILE A 57 5.85 8.74 0.16
C ILE A 57 4.57 9.33 0.76
N PHE A 58 4.21 8.87 1.96
CA PHE A 58 3.07 9.35 2.71
C PHE A 58 3.43 10.52 3.64
N ASN A 59 2.42 11.20 4.16
CA ASN A 59 2.62 12.11 5.28
C ASN A 59 2.92 11.31 6.57
N PRO A 60 3.50 11.93 7.61
CA PRO A 60 3.94 11.22 8.82
C PRO A 60 2.82 10.44 9.53
N ILE A 61 1.58 10.94 9.50
CA ILE A 61 0.43 10.27 10.14
C ILE A 61 0.08 8.98 9.40
N LEU A 62 -0.07 9.03 8.08
CA LEU A 62 -0.34 7.84 7.27
C LEU A 62 0.81 6.85 7.30
N SER A 63 2.05 7.33 7.26
CA SER A 63 3.26 6.51 7.37
C SER A 63 3.28 5.74 8.70
N PHE A 64 2.98 6.40 9.81
CA PHE A 64 2.86 5.76 11.13
C PHE A 64 1.74 4.71 11.14
N LEU A 65 0.54 5.06 10.68
CA LEU A 65 -0.61 4.15 10.63
C LEU A 65 -0.37 2.94 9.73
N TYR A 66 0.45 3.10 8.70
CA TYR A 66 0.82 2.03 7.76
C TYR A 66 2.13 1.31 8.12
N CYS A 67 2.68 1.58 9.30
CA CYS A 67 3.92 0.99 9.81
C CYS A 67 5.11 1.12 8.83
N HIS A 68 5.24 2.25 8.15
CA HIS A 68 6.27 2.50 7.12
C HIS A 68 6.28 1.52 5.95
N MET A 69 5.20 0.76 5.74
CA MET A 69 5.08 -0.20 4.64
C MET A 69 4.88 0.45 3.26
N GLU A 70 4.79 1.77 3.20
CA GLU A 70 4.83 2.54 1.95
C GLU A 70 6.18 2.45 1.24
N TYR A 71 7.27 2.11 1.93
CA TYR A 71 8.59 1.79 1.36
C TYR A 71 8.63 0.36 0.84
N HIS A 72 7.71 0.04 -0.08
CA HIS A 72 7.38 -1.34 -0.44
C HIS A 72 8.41 -1.99 -1.39
N VAL A 73 9.01 -1.22 -2.27
CA VAL A 73 10.13 -1.67 -3.12
C VAL A 73 11.29 -2.12 -2.24
N GLU A 74 11.66 -1.31 -1.25
CA GLU A 74 12.73 -1.58 -0.30
C GLU A 74 12.44 -2.84 0.53
N HIS A 75 11.18 -2.98 0.96
CA HIS A 75 10.74 -4.18 1.68
C HIS A 75 10.89 -5.45 0.84
N HIS A 76 10.49 -5.42 -0.42
CA HIS A 76 10.64 -6.58 -1.30
C HIS A 76 12.10 -6.96 -1.60
N ILE A 77 12.99 -5.97 -1.71
CA ILE A 77 14.42 -6.22 -1.95
C ILE A 77 15.10 -6.76 -0.68
N PHE A 78 14.74 -6.22 0.49
CA PHE A 78 15.34 -6.54 1.77
C PHE A 78 14.28 -6.88 2.84
N PRO A 79 13.56 -7.99 2.72
CA PRO A 79 12.41 -8.30 3.58
C PRO A 79 12.76 -8.53 5.06
N LYS A 80 14.03 -8.72 5.39
CA LYS A 80 14.52 -8.89 6.77
C LYS A 80 14.73 -7.57 7.50
N ILE A 81 14.69 -6.44 6.81
CA ILE A 81 14.86 -5.13 7.45
C ILE A 81 13.53 -4.72 8.10
N PRO A 82 13.54 -4.35 9.40
CA PRO A 82 12.34 -3.87 10.08
C PRO A 82 11.74 -2.62 9.41
N CYS A 83 10.43 -2.53 9.38
CA CYS A 83 9.70 -1.49 8.65
C CYS A 83 10.12 -0.04 9.03
N HIS A 84 10.42 0.22 10.29
CA HIS A 84 10.88 1.52 10.76
C HIS A 84 12.28 1.94 10.25
N ASN A 85 13.03 1.01 9.66
CA ASN A 85 14.34 1.27 9.04
C ASN A 85 14.29 1.36 7.51
N LEU A 86 13.14 1.08 6.88
CA LEU A 86 13.01 1.09 5.41
C LEU A 86 13.28 2.48 4.81
N GLN A 87 12.88 3.54 5.48
CA GLN A 87 13.21 4.90 5.06
C GLN A 87 14.72 5.14 5.00
N LYS A 88 15.45 4.75 6.04
CA LYS A 88 16.92 4.86 6.06
C LYS A 88 17.56 4.01 4.98
N LEU A 89 17.07 2.79 4.77
CA LEU A 89 17.52 1.94 3.67
C LEU A 89 17.37 2.66 2.33
N ARG A 90 16.19 3.25 2.06
CA ARG A 90 15.95 4.01 0.82
C ARG A 90 16.99 5.10 0.60
N GLU A 91 17.36 5.86 1.62
CA GLU A 91 18.38 6.92 1.53
C GLU A 91 19.73 6.38 1.05
N HIS A 92 20.09 5.17 1.48
CA HIS A 92 21.36 4.54 1.09
C HIS A 92 21.36 3.98 -0.33
N ILE A 93 20.22 3.47 -0.82
CA ILE A 93 20.12 2.80 -2.12
C ILE A 93 19.29 3.58 -3.15
N LYS A 94 18.92 4.83 -2.86
CA LYS A 94 18.04 5.65 -3.72
C LYS A 94 18.44 5.72 -5.18
N ASN A 95 19.75 5.69 -5.44
CA ASN A 95 20.31 5.75 -6.80
C ASN A 95 20.05 4.45 -7.60
N GLN A 96 19.59 3.38 -6.96
CA GLN A 96 19.25 2.11 -7.58
C GLN A 96 17.74 1.87 -7.66
N LEU A 97 16.96 2.76 -7.06
CA LEU A 97 15.50 2.62 -6.93
C LEU A 97 14.77 3.54 -7.91
N PRO A 98 13.57 3.14 -8.36
CA PRO A 98 12.69 4.02 -9.10
C PRO A 98 12.25 5.22 -8.25
N GLU A 99 11.79 6.28 -8.92
CA GLU A 99 11.18 7.40 -8.23
C GLU A 99 9.96 6.95 -7.44
N ALA A 100 9.83 7.48 -6.22
CA ALA A 100 8.66 7.22 -5.39
C ALA A 100 7.50 8.15 -5.81
N SER A 101 6.29 7.60 -5.82
CA SER A 101 5.08 8.41 -6.03
C SER A 101 4.83 9.32 -4.83
N LYS A 102 4.38 10.55 -5.09
CA LYS A 102 4.14 11.56 -4.05
C LYS A 102 2.71 11.44 -3.52
N GLY A 103 2.56 10.79 -2.37
CA GLY A 103 1.28 10.60 -1.68
C GLY A 103 0.29 9.70 -2.43
N LEU A 104 -0.82 9.40 -1.78
CA LEU A 104 -1.89 8.57 -2.38
C LEU A 104 -2.39 9.15 -3.70
N TRP A 105 -2.59 10.45 -3.76
CA TRP A 105 -3.11 11.10 -4.94
C TRP A 105 -2.16 10.97 -6.14
N GLY A 106 -0.85 11.11 -5.93
CA GLY A 106 0.16 10.89 -6.97
C GLY A 106 0.12 9.46 -7.50
N ALA A 107 0.07 8.47 -6.61
CA ALA A 107 -0.03 7.06 -6.99
C ALA A 107 -1.33 6.76 -7.77
N TYR A 108 -2.49 7.22 -7.28
CA TYR A 108 -3.77 6.95 -7.94
C TYR A 108 -3.93 7.63 -9.30
N LYS A 109 -3.30 8.78 -9.53
CA LYS A 109 -3.25 9.38 -10.87
C LYS A 109 -2.60 8.48 -11.92
N GLU A 110 -1.65 7.65 -11.54
CA GLU A 110 -1.01 6.67 -12.42
C GLU A 110 -1.84 5.38 -12.49
N ILE A 111 -2.35 4.91 -11.34
CA ILE A 111 -3.03 3.62 -11.20
C ILE A 111 -4.37 3.61 -11.93
N VAL A 112 -5.21 4.62 -11.73
CA VAL A 112 -6.58 4.62 -12.28
C VAL A 112 -6.60 4.51 -13.80
N PRO A 113 -5.84 5.33 -14.57
CA PRO A 113 -5.77 5.15 -16.02
C PRO A 113 -5.20 3.80 -16.45
N ALA A 114 -4.23 3.26 -15.67
CA ALA A 114 -3.62 1.96 -15.97
C ALA A 114 -4.63 0.81 -15.81
N ILE A 115 -5.42 0.82 -14.73
CA ILE A 115 -6.48 -0.18 -14.52
C ILE A 115 -7.51 -0.15 -15.66
N PHE A 116 -7.93 1.03 -16.12
CA PHE A 116 -8.85 1.14 -17.26
C PHE A 116 -8.23 0.59 -18.56
N LYS A 117 -6.94 0.78 -18.79
CA LYS A 117 -6.23 0.18 -19.91
C LYS A 117 -6.11 -1.33 -19.77
N GLN A 118 -5.80 -1.83 -18.58
CA GLN A 118 -5.73 -3.27 -18.29
C GLN A 118 -7.08 -3.98 -18.43
N ALA A 119 -8.20 -3.27 -18.26
CA ALA A 119 -9.52 -3.82 -18.51
C ALA A 119 -9.76 -4.16 -20.00
N THR A 120 -9.11 -3.44 -20.90
CA THR A 120 -9.19 -3.64 -22.37
C THR A 120 -7.99 -4.45 -22.90
N ASP A 121 -6.81 -4.23 -22.34
CA ASP A 121 -5.56 -4.90 -22.73
C ASP A 121 -4.89 -5.48 -21.48
N LYS A 122 -5.04 -6.77 -21.27
CA LYS A 122 -4.46 -7.49 -20.12
C LYS A 122 -2.94 -7.55 -20.14
N THR A 123 -2.30 -7.21 -21.25
CA THR A 123 -0.83 -7.17 -21.36
C THR A 123 -0.24 -5.81 -20.99
N TYR A 124 -1.11 -4.81 -20.80
CA TYR A 124 -0.68 -3.46 -20.44
C TYR A 124 -0.18 -3.41 -18.99
N PHE A 125 0.95 -2.76 -18.77
CA PHE A 125 1.46 -2.38 -17.45
C PHE A 125 2.18 -1.02 -17.52
N ILE A 126 2.27 -0.37 -16.36
CA ILE A 126 3.04 0.88 -16.22
C ILE A 126 4.53 0.53 -16.29
N ASN A 127 5.22 1.08 -17.28
CA ASN A 127 6.66 0.88 -17.42
C ASN A 127 7.43 1.74 -16.40
N VAL A 128 8.02 1.10 -15.42
CA VAL A 128 8.81 1.76 -14.37
C VAL A 128 10.20 2.09 -14.92
N ARG A 129 10.55 3.37 -14.88
CA ARG A 129 11.91 3.82 -15.26
C ARG A 129 12.86 3.56 -14.08
N LEU A 130 13.85 2.72 -14.32
CA LEU A 130 14.95 2.52 -13.41
C LEU A 130 16.07 3.54 -13.69
N PRO A 131 16.81 3.97 -12.67
CA PRO A 131 18.00 4.80 -12.88
C PRO A 131 18.98 4.08 -13.82
N SER A 132 19.54 4.81 -14.77
CA SER A 132 20.66 4.32 -15.57
C SER A 132 21.91 4.21 -14.68
N ASN A 133 22.55 3.06 -14.70
CA ASN A 133 23.87 2.88 -14.09
C ASN A 133 24.89 3.79 -14.76
#